data_6d6745e437be8c5cd922cd1b098ae041
#
_entry.id   6d6745e437be8c5cd922cd1b098ae041
#
_cell.length_a   1.000
_cell.length_b   1.000
_cell.length_c   1.000
_cell.angle_alpha   90.00
_cell.angle_beta   90.00
_cell.angle_gamma   90.00
#
_symmetry.space_group_name_H-M   'P 1'
#
loop_
_entity.id
_entity.type
_entity.pdbx_description
1 polymer ?
#
loop_
_entity_poly.entity_id
_entity_poly.type
_entity_poly.pdbx_seq_one_letter_code
_entity_poly.pdbx_strand_id
1 'polypeptide(L)'
;VAEQVEEPSMRPSDPWGGPKILTKKRNGAYTWQVIAGSATLGLVVAAGAVLAAGPWDNGQRKAERALAAAGDRTGGAHHGRPTPDGPRPAPSAPAVLPALGTTTHDAPQDPAALRDTLAPLIGDPGLGDKVAASVIDTATGEQLYGQGATTPMTPASTVKIATATAALSVLGPDHRIATTAALSPDSRTVTLVGGGDPTLSRAALREMAADTADALREKDRGSVRLTYDISRYTGPVLHPISPNENIAPVTALMVNEGRVNDTDRGPAKRTEDPAGDAARTFAAALEKAGVRVTGAPREARAADEARTVATHRSAPLAALVERTLTNSDNDIAEALARQTAIAKGESASFAGARRAVTNELKKLKVPVAGAHFADGSGLDRADRVTPALLTALLARAADPDRPGLRTVLTGLPIAGFSGTLGDRYAPDAEGTGLIRAKTGTLFGVNSLAGTVVDRQGRLLAFAFLASGSLTAREAEPALDALATAVAGTGG
;
A
#
# COMPACT_ATOMS: atom_id res chain seq x y z
N VAL A 1 4.09 -25.87 62.97
CA VAL A 1 5.46 -25.57 63.32
C VAL A 1 6.16 -25.19 62.05
N ALA A 2 6.32 -23.88 61.90
CA ALA A 2 7.01 -23.25 60.79
C ALA A 2 8.51 -23.19 61.10
N GLU A 3 9.32 -23.45 60.14
CA GLU A 3 10.74 -23.08 60.20
C GLU A 3 11.10 -22.36 58.89
N GLN A 4 11.41 -21.05 59.08
CA GLN A 4 11.95 -20.19 58.03
C GLN A 4 13.46 -20.49 57.93
N VAL A 5 13.93 -20.69 56.69
CA VAL A 5 15.37 -20.67 56.39
C VAL A 5 15.64 -19.45 55.50
N GLU A 6 16.40 -18.52 56.06
CA GLU A 6 17.00 -17.38 55.37
C GLU A 6 18.09 -17.83 54.41
N GLU A 7 18.05 -17.40 53.17
CA GLU A 7 19.16 -17.45 52.23
C GLU A 7 20.03 -16.19 52.30
N PRO A 8 21.36 -16.28 52.36
CA PRO A 8 22.24 -15.14 52.37
C PRO A 8 22.51 -14.60 50.95
N SER A 9 22.31 -13.29 50.78
CA SER A 9 22.66 -12.54 49.60
C SER A 9 24.17 -12.51 49.35
N MET A 10 24.64 -13.16 48.27
CA MET A 10 25.96 -12.95 47.72
C MET A 10 25.96 -11.85 46.64
N ARG A 11 26.71 -10.79 46.91
CA ARG A 11 27.10 -9.78 45.92
C ARG A 11 28.28 -10.32 45.10
N PRO A 12 28.31 -10.19 43.79
CA PRO A 12 29.51 -10.48 43.01
C PRO A 12 30.52 -9.33 43.14
N SER A 13 31.76 -9.68 43.46
CA SER A 13 32.93 -8.81 43.49
C SER A 13 33.38 -8.40 42.10
N ASP A 14 33.61 -7.12 41.87
CA ASP A 14 34.25 -6.53 40.71
C ASP A 14 35.75 -6.82 40.66
N PRO A 15 36.33 -7.39 39.62
CA PRO A 15 37.76 -7.63 39.48
C PRO A 15 38.38 -6.80 38.36
N TRP A 16 38.25 -5.50 38.33
CA TRP A 16 39.14 -4.68 37.49
C TRP A 16 39.35 -3.29 38.09
N GLY A 17 40.35 -3.18 38.97
CA GLY A 17 40.89 -1.91 39.42
C GLY A 17 41.70 -1.24 38.31
N GLY A 18 41.14 -0.23 37.66
CA GLY A 18 41.87 0.67 36.75
C GLY A 18 42.30 1.96 37.48
N PRO A 19 43.42 2.62 37.09
CA PRO A 19 44.03 3.71 37.81
C PRO A 19 43.16 4.98 37.76
N LYS A 20 43.09 5.69 38.89
CA LYS A 20 42.44 6.99 39.05
C LYS A 20 43.16 8.04 38.18
N ILE A 21 42.54 8.45 37.07
CA ILE A 21 43.00 9.61 36.29
C ILE A 21 42.46 10.88 36.95
N LEU A 22 43.36 11.69 37.44
CA LEU A 22 43.09 13.05 37.90
C LEU A 22 42.62 13.91 36.73
N THR A 23 41.34 14.23 36.65
CA THR A 23 40.78 15.16 35.69
C THR A 23 41.13 16.60 36.06
N LYS A 24 42.14 17.12 35.37
CA LYS A 24 42.48 18.54 35.36
C LYS A 24 41.39 19.28 34.57
N LYS A 25 40.60 20.15 35.21
CA LYS A 25 39.67 21.07 34.55
C LYS A 25 40.40 21.86 33.47
N ARG A 26 40.15 21.57 32.19
CA ARG A 26 40.57 22.38 31.04
C ARG A 26 39.37 23.22 30.57
N ASN A 27 39.64 24.53 30.45
CA ASN A 27 38.70 25.59 30.09
C ASN A 27 37.88 25.27 28.82
N GLY A 28 36.51 25.23 28.96
CA GLY A 28 35.56 24.93 27.91
C GLY A 28 35.45 25.97 26.79
N ALA A 29 36.23 27.07 26.81
CA ALA A 29 36.18 28.09 25.79
C ALA A 29 36.93 27.70 24.47
N TYR A 30 38.02 26.95 24.58
CA TYR A 30 38.83 26.57 23.42
C TYR A 30 38.17 25.47 22.55
N THR A 31 37.35 24.62 23.13
CA THR A 31 36.70 23.52 22.39
C THR A 31 35.62 24.03 21.42
N TRP A 32 34.88 25.05 21.84
CA TRP A 32 33.85 25.67 20.97
C TRP A 32 34.46 26.48 19.83
N GLN A 33 35.61 27.13 20.03
CA GLN A 33 36.29 27.84 18.97
C GLN A 33 36.91 26.93 17.93
N VAL A 34 37.39 25.74 18.32
CA VAL A 34 37.88 24.71 17.40
C VAL A 34 36.75 24.07 16.62
N ILE A 35 35.60 23.77 17.25
CA ILE A 35 34.43 23.22 16.56
C ILE A 35 33.82 24.24 15.60
N ALA A 36 33.69 25.49 16.00
CA ALA A 36 33.19 26.56 15.13
C ALA A 36 34.13 26.82 13.96
N GLY A 37 35.44 26.83 14.19
CA GLY A 37 36.45 27.03 13.15
C GLY A 37 36.52 25.91 12.12
N SER A 38 36.39 24.64 12.59
CA SER A 38 36.37 23.49 11.67
C SER A 38 35.07 23.38 10.87
N ALA A 39 33.92 23.73 11.47
CA ALA A 39 32.64 23.78 10.75
C ALA A 39 32.64 24.89 9.66
N THR A 40 33.18 26.06 9.98
CA THR A 40 33.28 27.16 9.00
C THR A 40 34.25 26.81 7.87
N LEU A 41 35.38 26.19 8.17
CA LEU A 41 36.37 25.76 7.16
C LEU A 41 35.75 24.65 6.26
N GLY A 42 35.00 23.71 6.84
CA GLY A 42 34.27 22.67 6.10
C GLY A 42 33.21 23.24 5.13
N LEU A 43 32.48 24.26 5.57
CA LEU A 43 31.49 24.96 4.74
C LEU A 43 32.15 25.75 3.58
N VAL A 44 33.28 26.41 3.84
CA VAL A 44 34.02 27.17 2.82
C VAL A 44 34.62 26.21 1.80
N VAL A 45 35.17 25.07 2.21
CA VAL A 45 35.70 24.04 1.31
C VAL A 45 34.60 23.41 0.48
N ALA A 46 33.43 23.10 1.09
CA ALA A 46 32.28 22.57 0.37
C ALA A 46 31.70 23.58 -0.64
N ALA A 47 31.59 24.85 -0.26
CA ALA A 47 31.16 25.92 -1.16
C ALA A 47 32.17 26.14 -2.30
N GLY A 48 33.49 26.08 -2.00
CA GLY A 48 34.55 26.15 -3.00
C GLY A 48 34.53 24.96 -3.97
N ALA A 49 34.25 23.75 -3.49
CA ALA A 49 34.11 22.57 -4.33
C ALA A 49 32.89 22.65 -5.26
N VAL A 50 31.76 23.17 -4.76
CA VAL A 50 30.55 23.41 -5.57
C VAL A 50 30.76 24.49 -6.60
N LEU A 51 31.53 25.56 -6.28
CA LEU A 51 31.86 26.61 -7.22
C LEU A 51 32.92 26.15 -8.24
N ALA A 52 33.90 25.31 -7.84
CA ALA A 52 34.92 24.74 -8.72
C ALA A 52 34.34 23.63 -9.64
N ALA A 53 33.26 22.95 -9.24
CA ALA A 53 32.55 22.01 -10.10
C ALA A 53 31.85 22.71 -11.29
N GLY A 54 31.84 24.03 -11.31
CA GLY A 54 31.30 24.86 -12.39
C GLY A 54 29.74 24.83 -12.40
N PRO A 55 29.14 25.72 -13.17
CA PRO A 55 27.70 25.68 -13.34
C PRO A 55 27.32 24.33 -13.97
N TRP A 56 26.35 23.67 -13.40
CA TRP A 56 25.78 22.37 -13.83
C TRP A 56 25.17 22.43 -15.24
N ASP A 57 25.22 23.58 -15.87
CA ASP A 57 24.93 23.84 -17.26
C ASP A 57 26.20 23.62 -18.14
N ASN A 58 26.51 22.35 -18.41
CA ASN A 58 27.45 22.05 -19.48
C ASN A 58 26.85 22.43 -20.85
N GLY A 59 27.68 22.70 -21.82
CA GLY A 59 27.24 23.12 -23.16
C GLY A 59 26.20 22.21 -23.80
N GLN A 60 26.19 20.93 -23.44
CA GLN A 60 25.22 19.93 -23.89
C GLN A 60 23.81 20.23 -23.37
N ARG A 61 23.62 20.55 -22.09
CA ARG A 61 22.29 20.93 -21.55
C ARG A 61 21.78 22.26 -22.10
N LYS A 62 22.67 23.19 -22.42
CA LYS A 62 22.25 24.42 -23.10
C LYS A 62 21.83 24.15 -24.55
N ALA A 63 22.52 23.26 -25.24
CA ALA A 63 22.12 22.83 -26.58
C ALA A 63 20.80 22.03 -26.55
N GLU A 64 20.62 21.13 -25.57
CA GLU A 64 19.36 20.37 -25.40
C GLU A 64 18.16 21.28 -25.07
N ARG A 65 18.32 22.29 -24.20
CA ARG A 65 17.27 23.29 -23.92
C ARG A 65 16.98 24.18 -25.13
N ALA A 66 18.00 24.56 -25.88
CA ALA A 66 17.80 25.33 -27.11
C ALA A 66 17.09 24.50 -28.20
N LEU A 67 17.40 23.20 -28.28
CA LEU A 67 16.73 22.27 -29.19
C LEU A 67 15.27 22.03 -28.76
N ALA A 68 15.01 21.84 -27.47
CA ALA A 68 13.68 21.71 -26.91
C ALA A 68 12.84 22.99 -27.12
N ALA A 69 13.41 24.15 -26.87
CA ALA A 69 12.74 25.43 -27.10
C ALA A 69 12.46 25.74 -28.60
N ALA A 70 13.30 25.21 -29.50
CA ALA A 70 13.06 25.28 -30.94
C ALA A 70 11.98 24.28 -31.42
N GLY A 71 11.78 23.16 -30.69
CA GLY A 71 10.77 22.15 -30.98
C GLY A 71 9.37 22.48 -30.50
N ASP A 72 9.19 23.47 -29.63
CA ASP A 72 7.91 23.81 -28.98
C ASP A 72 6.89 24.52 -29.87
N ARG A 73 7.14 24.63 -31.18
CA ARG A 73 6.24 25.29 -32.13
C ARG A 73 5.37 24.36 -32.96
N THR A 74 5.56 23.06 -32.90
CA THR A 74 4.64 22.10 -33.54
C THR A 74 4.70 20.76 -32.80
N GLY A 75 3.62 20.33 -32.18
CA GLY A 75 3.51 19.03 -31.55
C GLY A 75 3.73 17.90 -32.55
N GLY A 76 4.77 17.11 -32.31
CA GLY A 76 5.15 15.96 -33.12
C GLY A 76 6.64 16.00 -33.49
N ALA A 77 7.31 14.86 -33.38
CA ALA A 77 8.70 14.71 -33.83
C ALA A 77 8.75 14.85 -35.36
N HIS A 78 8.98 16.07 -35.85
CA HIS A 78 9.30 16.29 -37.24
C HIS A 78 10.80 16.08 -37.46
N HIS A 79 11.17 15.00 -38.09
CA HIS A 79 12.48 14.86 -38.71
C HIS A 79 12.57 15.88 -39.86
N GLY A 80 13.18 17.05 -39.58
CA GLY A 80 13.43 18.05 -40.57
C GLY A 80 14.30 17.46 -41.71
N ARG A 81 14.07 17.90 -42.98
CA ARG A 81 14.92 17.56 -44.12
C ARG A 81 16.38 17.87 -43.76
N PRO A 82 17.33 16.94 -44.06
CA PRO A 82 18.74 17.18 -43.83
C PRO A 82 19.20 18.42 -44.61
N THR A 83 19.87 19.36 -43.94
CA THR A 83 20.64 20.39 -44.62
C THR A 83 21.90 19.75 -45.23
N PRO A 84 22.31 20.16 -46.44
CA PRO A 84 23.42 19.51 -47.14
C PRO A 84 24.78 19.48 -46.42
N ASP A 85 24.98 20.35 -45.41
CA ASP A 85 26.25 20.52 -44.67
C ASP A 85 26.11 20.24 -43.17
N GLY A 86 25.06 19.58 -42.70
CA GLY A 86 24.92 19.20 -41.29
C GLY A 86 25.68 17.90 -40.98
N PRO A 87 26.16 17.70 -39.70
CA PRO A 87 26.77 16.45 -39.33
C PRO A 87 25.73 15.32 -39.52
N ARG A 88 26.17 14.20 -40.13
CA ARG A 88 25.33 13.05 -40.33
C ARG A 88 24.75 12.59 -38.98
N PRO A 89 23.44 12.34 -38.89
CA PRO A 89 22.87 11.74 -37.70
C PRO A 89 23.64 10.47 -37.35
N ALA A 90 24.00 10.30 -36.10
CA ALA A 90 24.51 9.02 -35.62
C ALA A 90 23.55 7.91 -35.97
N PRO A 91 23.99 6.72 -36.39
CA PRO A 91 23.08 5.60 -36.61
C PRO A 91 22.26 5.40 -35.32
N SER A 92 20.94 5.38 -35.45
CA SER A 92 20.08 5.06 -34.32
C SER A 92 20.55 3.75 -33.72
N ALA A 93 20.79 3.74 -32.41
CA ALA A 93 21.03 2.50 -31.71
C ALA A 93 19.87 1.53 -32.05
N PRO A 94 20.13 0.25 -32.34
CA PRO A 94 19.07 -0.72 -32.52
C PRO A 94 18.15 -0.61 -31.31
N ALA A 95 16.83 -0.69 -31.54
CA ALA A 95 15.84 -0.59 -30.47
C ALA A 95 16.19 -1.62 -29.41
N VAL A 96 16.69 -1.13 -28.26
CA VAL A 96 17.10 -1.98 -27.13
C VAL A 96 15.89 -2.60 -26.44
N LEU A 97 14.73 -1.99 -26.66
CA LEU A 97 13.44 -2.53 -26.25
C LEU A 97 12.61 -2.72 -27.53
N PRO A 98 12.30 -3.96 -27.94
CA PRO A 98 11.24 -4.17 -28.91
C PRO A 98 9.99 -3.48 -28.38
N ALA A 99 9.31 -2.70 -29.19
CA ALA A 99 8.08 -2.04 -28.82
C ALA A 99 7.17 -3.10 -28.18
N LEU A 100 6.84 -2.92 -26.89
CA LEU A 100 5.83 -3.71 -26.22
C LEU A 100 4.51 -3.50 -26.99
N GLY A 101 4.21 -4.34 -27.95
CA GLY A 101 2.97 -4.24 -28.73
C GLY A 101 3.02 -4.64 -30.18
N THR A 102 4.17 -5.01 -30.77
CA THR A 102 4.24 -5.44 -32.17
C THR A 102 4.92 -6.78 -32.42
N THR A 103 5.29 -7.50 -31.38
CA THR A 103 5.58 -8.93 -31.56
C THR A 103 4.26 -9.66 -31.63
N THR A 104 3.82 -10.00 -32.84
CA THR A 104 2.91 -11.12 -33.07
C THR A 104 3.60 -12.33 -32.46
N HIS A 105 3.15 -12.72 -31.26
CA HIS A 105 3.59 -13.96 -30.63
C HIS A 105 2.88 -15.10 -31.39
N ASP A 106 3.46 -15.49 -32.54
CA ASP A 106 2.89 -16.53 -33.44
C ASP A 106 3.10 -17.95 -32.89
N ALA A 107 3.80 -18.13 -31.77
CA ALA A 107 3.90 -19.44 -31.13
C ALA A 107 2.92 -19.50 -29.95
N PRO A 108 1.80 -20.22 -30.05
CA PRO A 108 0.98 -20.50 -28.89
C PRO A 108 1.83 -21.24 -27.85
N GLN A 109 1.72 -20.85 -26.59
CA GLN A 109 2.26 -21.67 -25.51
C GLN A 109 1.58 -23.05 -25.64
N ASP A 110 2.35 -24.13 -25.63
CA ASP A 110 1.76 -25.46 -25.59
C ASP A 110 1.10 -25.68 -24.23
N PRO A 111 -0.24 -25.68 -24.13
CA PRO A 111 -0.91 -25.90 -22.84
C PRO A 111 -0.58 -27.31 -22.27
N ALA A 112 -0.12 -28.25 -23.09
CA ALA A 112 0.32 -29.54 -22.64
C ALA A 112 1.66 -29.43 -21.89
N ALA A 113 2.62 -28.69 -22.43
CA ALA A 113 3.93 -28.48 -21.76
C ALA A 113 3.75 -27.78 -20.41
N LEU A 114 2.89 -26.75 -20.32
CA LEU A 114 2.59 -26.09 -19.05
C LEU A 114 1.92 -27.05 -18.05
N ARG A 115 0.99 -27.89 -18.53
CA ARG A 115 0.34 -28.90 -17.69
C ARG A 115 1.34 -29.92 -17.14
N ASP A 116 2.22 -30.43 -17.99
CA ASP A 116 3.22 -31.43 -17.61
C ASP A 116 4.21 -30.84 -16.59
N THR A 117 4.52 -29.55 -16.68
CA THR A 117 5.37 -28.85 -15.74
C THR A 117 4.68 -28.60 -14.40
N LEU A 118 3.40 -28.21 -14.40
CA LEU A 118 2.68 -27.86 -13.16
C LEU A 118 2.11 -29.09 -12.44
N ALA A 119 1.78 -30.17 -13.14
CA ALA A 119 1.14 -31.35 -12.56
C ALA A 119 1.91 -31.95 -11.35
N PRO A 120 3.23 -32.16 -11.41
CA PRO A 120 3.97 -32.68 -10.26
C PRO A 120 4.03 -31.66 -9.10
N LEU A 121 4.09 -30.37 -9.39
CA LEU A 121 4.20 -29.31 -8.37
C LEU A 121 2.88 -29.08 -7.63
N ILE A 122 1.74 -29.24 -8.32
CA ILE A 122 0.40 -29.12 -7.69
C ILE A 122 0.13 -30.28 -6.72
N GLY A 123 0.79 -31.42 -6.92
CA GLY A 123 0.74 -32.56 -6.01
C GLY A 123 1.65 -32.43 -4.79
N ASP A 124 2.35 -31.32 -4.60
CA ASP A 124 3.23 -31.12 -3.44
C ASP A 124 2.44 -31.21 -2.12
N PRO A 125 2.84 -32.09 -1.18
CA PRO A 125 2.14 -32.22 0.11
C PRO A 125 2.08 -30.94 0.92
N GLY A 126 3.02 -30.01 0.75
CA GLY A 126 3.04 -28.71 1.42
C GLY A 126 1.81 -27.84 1.07
N LEU A 127 1.17 -28.07 -0.07
CA LEU A 127 -0.04 -27.37 -0.47
C LEU A 127 -1.31 -27.86 0.25
N GLY A 128 -1.26 -29.04 0.90
CA GLY A 128 -2.40 -29.63 1.60
C GLY A 128 -3.38 -30.36 0.68
N ASP A 129 -4.58 -30.64 1.20
CA ASP A 129 -5.52 -31.58 0.55
C ASP A 129 -6.30 -30.98 -0.64
N LYS A 130 -6.39 -29.65 -0.74
CA LYS A 130 -7.19 -28.97 -1.74
C LYS A 130 -6.39 -27.86 -2.41
N VAL A 131 -6.16 -28.04 -3.70
CA VAL A 131 -5.48 -27.04 -4.52
C VAL A 131 -6.35 -26.70 -5.73
N ALA A 132 -6.51 -25.41 -5.98
CA ALA A 132 -7.15 -24.91 -7.19
C ALA A 132 -6.22 -23.91 -7.88
N ALA A 133 -6.16 -23.96 -9.20
CA ALA A 133 -5.22 -23.19 -10.00
C ALA A 133 -5.85 -22.67 -11.28
N SER A 134 -5.40 -21.51 -11.73
CA SER A 134 -5.69 -20.96 -13.07
C SER A 134 -4.47 -20.19 -13.57
N VAL A 135 -4.12 -20.38 -14.83
CA VAL A 135 -3.14 -19.57 -15.56
C VAL A 135 -3.78 -19.15 -16.86
N ILE A 136 -3.72 -17.86 -17.20
CA ILE A 136 -4.25 -17.31 -18.44
C ILE A 136 -3.23 -16.40 -19.11
N ASP A 137 -3.30 -16.30 -20.43
CA ASP A 137 -2.69 -15.20 -21.16
C ASP A 137 -3.51 -13.92 -20.95
N THR A 138 -2.89 -12.82 -20.52
CA THR A 138 -3.61 -11.58 -20.20
C THR A 138 -4.09 -10.82 -21.43
N ALA A 139 -3.45 -11.01 -22.59
CA ALA A 139 -3.79 -10.33 -23.84
C ALA A 139 -4.99 -10.97 -24.54
N THR A 140 -5.04 -12.30 -24.55
CA THR A 140 -6.11 -13.06 -25.21
C THR A 140 -7.24 -13.46 -24.27
N GLY A 141 -6.95 -13.58 -22.97
CA GLY A 141 -7.85 -14.16 -21.97
C GLY A 141 -7.94 -15.68 -22.04
N GLU A 142 -7.13 -16.33 -22.88
CA GLU A 142 -7.10 -17.77 -23.03
C GLU A 142 -6.59 -18.46 -21.76
N GLN A 143 -7.30 -19.52 -21.34
CA GLN A 143 -6.87 -20.34 -20.22
C GLN A 143 -5.82 -21.36 -20.67
N LEU A 144 -4.58 -21.16 -20.22
CA LEU A 144 -3.45 -22.04 -20.52
C LEU A 144 -3.38 -23.24 -19.57
N TYR A 145 -3.81 -23.03 -18.30
CA TYR A 145 -3.90 -24.08 -17.29
C TYR A 145 -5.08 -23.86 -16.37
N GLY A 146 -5.75 -24.95 -15.97
CA GLY A 146 -6.84 -24.91 -15.01
C GLY A 146 -7.01 -26.22 -14.27
N GLN A 147 -6.93 -26.18 -12.95
CA GLN A 147 -7.31 -27.27 -12.05
C GLN A 147 -8.26 -26.73 -11.00
N GLY A 148 -9.52 -27.15 -11.02
CA GLY A 148 -10.52 -26.55 -10.16
C GLY A 148 -10.63 -25.02 -10.32
N ALA A 149 -10.36 -24.48 -11.53
CA ALA A 149 -10.27 -23.04 -11.77
C ALA A 149 -11.53 -22.26 -11.37
N THR A 150 -12.69 -22.92 -11.41
CA THR A 150 -13.98 -22.35 -11.00
C THR A 150 -14.45 -22.80 -9.61
N THR A 151 -13.61 -23.52 -8.87
CA THR A 151 -13.93 -23.96 -7.51
C THR A 151 -13.74 -22.82 -6.52
N PRO A 152 -14.80 -22.40 -5.77
CA PRO A 152 -14.68 -21.35 -4.79
C PRO A 152 -13.85 -21.84 -3.58
N MET A 153 -12.80 -21.11 -3.23
CA MET A 153 -11.93 -21.36 -2.09
C MET A 153 -11.75 -20.12 -1.23
N THR A 154 -11.35 -20.30 0.02
CA THR A 154 -10.97 -19.16 0.89
C THR A 154 -9.69 -18.53 0.33
N PRO A 155 -9.73 -17.24 -0.01
CA PRO A 155 -8.60 -16.58 -0.69
C PRO A 155 -7.53 -16.05 0.25
N ALA A 156 -7.84 -15.88 1.52
CA ALA A 156 -7.07 -15.02 2.41
C ALA A 156 -6.83 -13.64 1.75
N SER A 157 -5.68 -13.03 1.95
CA SER A 157 -5.41 -11.67 1.45
C SER A 157 -5.33 -11.51 -0.08
N THR A 158 -5.45 -12.59 -0.88
CA THR A 158 -5.56 -12.43 -2.34
C THR A 158 -6.90 -11.81 -2.75
N VAL A 159 -7.93 -11.82 -1.89
CA VAL A 159 -9.18 -11.08 -2.13
C VAL A 159 -8.97 -9.58 -2.31
N LYS A 160 -7.88 -9.01 -1.75
CA LYS A 160 -7.53 -7.60 -1.90
C LYS A 160 -7.37 -7.17 -3.37
N ILE A 161 -7.07 -8.12 -4.28
CA ILE A 161 -7.07 -7.87 -5.74
C ILE A 161 -8.48 -7.46 -6.18
N ALA A 162 -9.52 -8.13 -5.72
CA ALA A 162 -10.91 -7.81 -6.03
C ALA A 162 -11.34 -6.47 -5.42
N THR A 163 -11.00 -6.24 -4.15
CA THR A 163 -11.29 -5.00 -3.44
C THR A 163 -10.62 -3.80 -4.12
N ALA A 164 -9.34 -3.90 -4.45
CA ALA A 164 -8.56 -2.86 -5.12
C ALA A 164 -9.11 -2.56 -6.53
N THR A 165 -9.40 -3.61 -7.31
CA THR A 165 -9.98 -3.47 -8.65
C THR A 165 -11.32 -2.76 -8.61
N ALA A 166 -12.21 -3.15 -7.69
CA ALA A 166 -13.52 -2.52 -7.55
C ALA A 166 -13.39 -1.04 -7.13
N ALA A 167 -12.52 -0.73 -6.16
CA ALA A 167 -12.30 0.63 -5.69
C ALA A 167 -11.76 1.54 -6.81
N LEU A 168 -10.72 1.10 -7.53
CA LEU A 168 -10.16 1.85 -8.65
C LEU A 168 -11.16 2.02 -9.80
N SER A 169 -11.97 1.00 -10.10
CA SER A 169 -12.98 1.06 -11.15
C SER A 169 -14.07 2.09 -10.85
N VAL A 170 -14.46 2.24 -9.57
CA VAL A 170 -15.57 3.12 -9.17
C VAL A 170 -15.10 4.54 -8.94
N LEU A 171 -13.95 4.72 -8.27
CA LEU A 171 -13.48 6.01 -7.76
C LEU A 171 -12.40 6.65 -8.64
N GLY A 172 -11.68 5.84 -9.40
CA GLY A 172 -10.50 6.27 -10.15
C GLY A 172 -9.23 6.40 -9.29
N PRO A 173 -8.04 6.36 -9.93
CA PRO A 173 -6.75 6.34 -9.22
C PRO A 173 -6.43 7.63 -8.45
N ASP A 174 -6.97 8.77 -8.87
CA ASP A 174 -6.67 10.09 -8.29
C ASP A 174 -7.61 10.48 -7.15
N HIS A 175 -8.61 9.66 -6.86
CA HIS A 175 -9.54 9.92 -5.76
C HIS A 175 -8.81 10.05 -4.43
N ARG A 176 -9.25 10.99 -3.58
CA ARG A 176 -8.68 11.24 -2.26
C ARG A 176 -9.78 11.30 -1.21
N ILE A 177 -9.58 10.61 -0.11
CA ILE A 177 -10.51 10.60 1.01
C ILE A 177 -10.30 11.85 1.85
N ALA A 178 -11.38 12.60 2.13
CA ALA A 178 -11.29 13.85 2.87
C ALA A 178 -11.73 13.66 4.33
N THR A 179 -10.88 14.09 5.27
CA THR A 179 -11.24 14.32 6.67
C THR A 179 -11.40 15.82 6.88
N THR A 180 -12.46 16.27 7.55
CA THR A 180 -12.75 17.70 7.69
C THR A 180 -12.98 18.10 9.15
N ALA A 181 -12.69 19.35 9.47
CA ALA A 181 -13.16 20.01 10.68
C ALA A 181 -14.31 20.95 10.31
N ALA A 182 -15.47 20.72 10.90
CA ALA A 182 -16.68 21.48 10.65
C ALA A 182 -17.04 22.33 11.87
N LEU A 183 -17.25 23.62 11.66
CA LEU A 183 -17.63 24.59 12.68
C LEU A 183 -19.14 24.81 12.66
N SER A 184 -19.78 24.64 13.83
CA SER A 184 -21.21 24.90 14.00
C SER A 184 -21.58 26.37 13.69
N PRO A 185 -22.83 26.67 13.30
CA PRO A 185 -23.26 28.04 12.97
C PRO A 185 -23.03 29.04 14.11
N ASP A 186 -23.20 28.61 15.35
CA ASP A 186 -22.94 29.42 16.56
C ASP A 186 -21.46 29.56 16.93
N SER A 187 -20.60 28.93 16.15
CA SER A 187 -19.14 28.89 16.35
C SER A 187 -18.69 28.38 17.72
N ARG A 188 -19.50 27.52 18.38
CA ARG A 188 -19.20 26.95 19.72
C ARG A 188 -18.75 25.50 19.69
N THR A 189 -19.01 24.82 18.59
CA THR A 189 -18.67 23.39 18.43
C THR A 189 -17.88 23.17 17.16
N VAL A 190 -16.76 22.51 17.27
CA VAL A 190 -15.99 21.95 16.15
C VAL A 190 -16.27 20.47 16.10
N THR A 191 -16.62 19.93 14.93
CA THR A 191 -16.78 18.50 14.71
C THR A 191 -15.69 18.00 13.78
N LEU A 192 -14.87 17.08 14.24
CA LEU A 192 -13.90 16.36 13.39
C LEU A 192 -14.65 15.25 12.64
N VAL A 193 -14.83 15.41 11.33
CA VAL A 193 -15.63 14.51 10.50
C VAL A 193 -14.70 13.53 9.78
N GLY A 194 -14.81 12.26 10.10
CA GLY A 194 -14.05 11.20 9.46
C GLY A 194 -14.52 10.89 8.05
N GLY A 195 -13.62 10.93 7.08
CA GLY A 195 -13.89 10.55 5.70
C GLY A 195 -13.74 9.07 5.41
N GLY A 196 -13.06 8.34 6.30
CA GLY A 196 -12.70 6.95 6.12
C GLY A 196 -11.27 6.74 5.65
N ASP A 197 -10.39 7.70 5.84
CA ASP A 197 -8.94 7.57 5.61
C ASP A 197 -8.26 6.91 6.81
N PRO A 198 -7.81 5.64 6.73
CA PRO A 198 -7.12 4.98 7.83
C PRO A 198 -5.67 5.48 7.99
N THR A 199 -5.13 6.17 6.97
CA THR A 199 -3.74 6.63 6.94
C THR A 199 -3.55 8.04 7.49
N LEU A 200 -4.62 8.68 7.99
CA LEU A 200 -4.57 10.01 8.59
C LEU A 200 -3.46 10.08 9.65
N SER A 201 -2.55 11.03 9.48
CA SER A 201 -1.39 11.14 10.38
C SER A 201 -1.62 12.14 11.51
N ARG A 202 -0.84 11.99 12.62
CA ARG A 202 -0.79 13.00 13.67
C ARG A 202 -0.31 14.37 13.15
N ALA A 203 0.54 14.38 12.11
CA ALA A 203 0.98 15.63 11.47
C ALA A 203 -0.18 16.33 10.76
N ALA A 204 -0.95 15.60 9.97
CA ALA A 204 -2.13 16.13 9.29
C ALA A 204 -3.18 16.69 10.28
N LEU A 205 -3.41 16.01 11.40
CA LEU A 205 -4.29 16.55 12.45
C LEU A 205 -3.76 17.84 13.07
N ARG A 206 -2.43 18.00 13.22
CA ARG A 206 -1.85 19.29 13.71
C ARG A 206 -2.06 20.41 12.71
N GLU A 207 -1.89 20.16 11.43
CA GLU A 207 -2.15 21.13 10.35
C GLU A 207 -3.63 21.53 10.34
N MET A 208 -4.54 20.55 10.35
CA MET A 208 -5.97 20.82 10.44
C MET A 208 -6.36 21.63 11.71
N ALA A 209 -5.69 21.36 12.83
CA ALA A 209 -5.94 22.09 14.06
C ALA A 209 -5.46 23.55 13.98
N ALA A 210 -4.34 23.82 13.31
CA ALA A 210 -3.86 25.17 13.05
C ALA A 210 -4.86 25.95 12.18
N ASP A 211 -5.29 25.39 11.05
CA ASP A 211 -6.29 25.99 10.17
C ASP A 211 -7.62 26.26 10.89
N THR A 212 -8.03 25.31 11.75
CA THR A 212 -9.24 25.44 12.56
C THR A 212 -9.09 26.56 13.60
N ALA A 213 -7.92 26.68 14.24
CA ALA A 213 -7.64 27.75 15.19
C ALA A 213 -7.63 29.13 14.52
N ASP A 214 -7.10 29.22 13.31
CA ASP A 214 -7.14 30.45 12.51
C ASP A 214 -8.59 30.85 12.20
N ALA A 215 -9.42 29.96 11.74
CA ALA A 215 -10.82 30.20 11.47
C ALA A 215 -11.63 30.58 12.73
N LEU A 216 -11.24 30.08 13.90
CA LEU A 216 -11.86 30.44 15.17
C LEU A 216 -11.42 31.83 15.63
N ARG A 217 -10.13 32.21 15.43
CA ARG A 217 -9.62 33.57 15.73
C ARG A 217 -10.34 34.66 14.92
N GLU A 218 -10.64 34.40 13.65
CA GLU A 218 -11.47 35.30 12.80
C GLU A 218 -12.89 35.54 13.37
N LYS A 219 -13.34 34.67 14.27
CA LYS A 219 -14.65 34.73 14.94
C LYS A 219 -14.54 35.17 16.40
N ASP A 220 -13.35 35.60 16.88
CA ASP A 220 -13.06 35.94 18.27
C ASP A 220 -13.39 34.80 19.24
N ARG A 221 -13.16 33.55 18.82
CA ARG A 221 -13.45 32.33 19.60
C ARG A 221 -12.17 31.71 20.14
N GLY A 222 -11.91 31.88 21.45
CA GLY A 222 -10.80 31.27 22.16
C GLY A 222 -11.12 29.89 22.76
N SER A 223 -12.38 29.42 22.68
CA SER A 223 -12.78 28.12 23.25
C SER A 223 -13.91 27.48 22.47
N VAL A 224 -13.89 26.15 22.38
CA VAL A 224 -14.90 25.33 21.68
C VAL A 224 -15.16 24.03 22.41
N ARG A 225 -16.29 23.42 22.15
CA ARG A 225 -16.54 22.00 22.35
C ARG A 225 -16.03 21.24 21.12
N LEU A 226 -15.42 20.09 21.35
CA LEU A 226 -15.03 19.19 20.27
C LEU A 226 -15.94 17.95 20.23
N THR A 227 -16.48 17.69 19.06
CA THR A 227 -17.16 16.43 18.75
C THR A 227 -16.44 15.73 17.59
N TYR A 228 -16.74 14.46 17.37
CA TYR A 228 -16.25 13.71 16.20
C TYR A 228 -17.38 12.90 15.57
N ASP A 229 -17.36 12.85 14.25
CA ASP A 229 -18.40 12.23 13.43
C ASP A 229 -17.82 11.04 12.66
N ILE A 230 -18.33 9.84 12.95
CA ILE A 230 -17.99 8.58 12.27
C ILE A 230 -19.16 8.02 11.45
N SER A 231 -20.25 8.77 11.34
CA SER A 231 -21.51 8.32 10.73
C SER A 231 -21.40 7.98 9.23
N ARG A 232 -20.25 8.28 8.62
CA ARG A 232 -19.97 7.90 7.23
C ARG A 232 -19.92 6.38 7.06
N TYR A 233 -19.49 5.64 8.10
CA TYR A 233 -19.54 4.19 8.12
C TYR A 233 -20.72 3.75 8.99
N THR A 234 -21.25 2.57 8.68
CA THR A 234 -22.42 2.01 9.34
C THR A 234 -22.23 0.53 9.67
N GLY A 235 -23.04 0.02 10.60
CA GLY A 235 -22.98 -1.37 11.03
C GLY A 235 -21.86 -1.63 12.05
N PRO A 236 -21.50 -2.90 12.27
CA PRO A 236 -20.46 -3.26 13.23
C PRO A 236 -19.12 -2.64 12.87
N VAL A 237 -18.46 -2.03 13.86
CA VAL A 237 -17.08 -1.52 13.74
C VAL A 237 -16.06 -2.63 13.95
N LEU A 238 -16.37 -3.64 14.75
CA LEU A 238 -15.47 -4.76 14.98
C LEU A 238 -15.55 -5.75 13.80
N HIS A 239 -14.37 -6.16 13.35
CA HIS A 239 -14.27 -7.23 12.39
C HIS A 239 -14.67 -8.57 13.03
N PRO A 240 -15.33 -9.52 12.30
CA PRO A 240 -15.77 -10.81 12.84
C PRO A 240 -14.69 -11.65 13.51
N ILE A 241 -13.41 -11.49 13.12
CA ILE A 241 -12.28 -12.20 13.75
C ILE A 241 -11.87 -11.65 15.12
N SER A 242 -12.60 -10.66 15.66
CA SER A 242 -12.29 -9.94 16.90
C SER A 242 -11.03 -9.03 16.80
N PRO A 243 -10.85 -8.09 17.75
CA PRO A 243 -9.69 -7.22 17.78
C PRO A 243 -8.38 -8.03 17.86
N ASN A 244 -7.42 -7.69 17.04
CA ASN A 244 -6.10 -8.34 17.01
C ASN A 244 -5.05 -7.41 16.38
N GLU A 245 -3.81 -7.86 16.26
CA GLU A 245 -2.71 -7.06 15.73
C GLU A 245 -2.77 -6.83 14.21
N ASN A 246 -3.73 -7.42 13.50
CA ASN A 246 -3.82 -7.33 12.04
C ASN A 246 -4.83 -6.29 11.55
N ILE A 247 -5.77 -5.87 12.41
CA ILE A 247 -6.83 -4.92 12.04
C ILE A 247 -7.37 -4.19 13.28
N ALA A 248 -7.58 -2.88 13.14
CA ALA A 248 -8.27 -2.04 14.11
C ALA A 248 -9.81 -2.16 13.98
N PRO A 249 -10.59 -1.67 14.95
CA PRO A 249 -12.00 -1.38 14.72
C PRO A 249 -12.19 -0.49 13.49
N VAL A 250 -13.02 -0.94 12.53
CA VAL A 250 -13.21 -0.29 11.22
C VAL A 250 -14.14 0.91 11.37
N THR A 251 -13.57 2.09 11.57
CA THR A 251 -14.29 3.35 11.74
C THR A 251 -13.96 4.35 10.63
N ALA A 252 -14.84 5.33 10.42
CA ALA A 252 -14.60 6.37 9.42
C ALA A 252 -13.52 7.38 9.84
N LEU A 253 -13.08 7.35 11.10
CA LEU A 253 -12.06 8.22 11.66
C LEU A 253 -11.05 7.39 12.44
N MET A 254 -9.80 7.46 12.09
CA MET A 254 -8.69 6.87 12.85
C MET A 254 -7.37 7.56 12.48
N VAL A 255 -6.37 7.41 13.32
CA VAL A 255 -5.01 7.87 13.06
C VAL A 255 -4.10 6.66 12.88
N ASN A 256 -3.32 6.66 11.79
CA ASN A 256 -2.32 5.62 11.53
C ASN A 256 -2.87 4.21 11.76
N GLU A 257 -4.03 3.88 11.16
CA GLU A 257 -4.67 2.57 11.24
C GLU A 257 -4.94 2.10 12.68
N GLY A 258 -5.14 3.03 13.61
CA GLY A 258 -5.31 2.71 15.03
C GLY A 258 -4.09 2.05 15.68
N ARG A 259 -2.90 2.10 15.08
CA ARG A 259 -1.65 1.58 15.64
C ARG A 259 -1.23 2.38 16.86
N VAL A 260 -0.88 1.68 17.93
CA VAL A 260 -0.40 2.33 19.16
C VAL A 260 1.09 2.72 19.10
N ASN A 261 1.80 2.30 18.05
CA ASN A 261 3.18 2.65 17.75
C ASN A 261 3.26 3.43 16.41
N ASP A 262 4.47 3.85 16.02
CA ASP A 262 4.69 4.63 14.79
C ASP A 262 5.04 3.77 13.56
N THR A 263 4.77 2.45 13.62
CA THR A 263 4.96 1.58 12.45
C THR A 263 3.88 1.87 11.41
N ASP A 264 4.20 1.63 10.15
CA ASP A 264 3.32 1.87 9.00
C ASP A 264 2.90 0.58 8.28
N ARG A 265 3.35 -0.59 8.72
CA ARG A 265 3.06 -1.90 8.10
C ARG A 265 3.27 -3.05 9.07
N GLY A 266 2.80 -4.23 8.68
CA GLY A 266 2.89 -5.46 9.46
C GLY A 266 1.97 -5.49 10.69
N PRO A 267 1.99 -6.55 11.47
CA PRO A 267 1.23 -6.65 12.72
C PRO A 267 1.66 -5.58 13.72
N ALA A 268 0.70 -4.99 14.42
CA ALA A 268 0.95 -4.05 15.51
C ALA A 268 -0.27 -4.01 16.44
N LYS A 269 -0.03 -3.75 17.71
CA LYS A 269 -1.12 -3.52 18.66
C LYS A 269 -2.01 -2.38 18.17
N ARG A 270 -3.32 -2.60 18.20
CA ARG A 270 -4.34 -1.62 17.82
C ARG A 270 -5.02 -1.04 19.05
N THR A 271 -5.45 0.21 18.94
CA THR A 271 -6.34 0.82 19.93
C THR A 271 -7.76 0.23 19.80
N GLU A 272 -8.47 0.19 20.91
CA GLU A 272 -9.87 -0.22 20.94
C GLU A 272 -10.83 0.91 20.52
N ASP A 273 -10.38 2.17 20.58
CA ASP A 273 -11.16 3.37 20.27
C ASP A 273 -10.41 4.28 19.29
N PRO A 274 -10.24 3.89 18.01
CA PRO A 274 -9.48 4.67 17.03
C PRO A 274 -10.04 6.08 16.80
N ALA A 275 -11.37 6.21 16.82
CA ALA A 275 -12.03 7.49 16.56
C ALA A 275 -11.88 8.47 17.73
N GLY A 276 -12.05 7.98 18.96
CA GLY A 276 -11.81 8.78 20.16
C GLY A 276 -10.34 9.19 20.30
N ASP A 277 -9.40 8.31 19.95
CA ASP A 277 -7.95 8.64 19.94
C ASP A 277 -7.61 9.72 18.92
N ALA A 278 -8.22 9.65 17.72
CA ALA A 278 -8.07 10.69 16.72
C ALA A 278 -8.62 12.04 17.24
N ALA A 279 -9.80 12.01 17.86
CA ALA A 279 -10.42 13.21 18.43
C ALA A 279 -9.59 13.79 19.61
N ARG A 280 -9.06 12.94 20.49
CA ARG A 280 -8.14 13.38 21.58
C ARG A 280 -6.85 13.98 21.03
N THR A 281 -6.30 13.38 19.98
CA THR A 281 -5.10 13.89 19.28
C THR A 281 -5.37 15.27 18.65
N PHE A 282 -6.54 15.45 18.03
CA PHE A 282 -6.94 16.72 17.46
C PHE A 282 -7.23 17.78 18.53
N ALA A 283 -7.87 17.40 19.66
CA ALA A 283 -8.08 18.29 20.80
C ALA A 283 -6.75 18.85 21.34
N ALA A 284 -5.77 17.96 21.60
CA ALA A 284 -4.45 18.37 22.07
C ALA A 284 -3.72 19.27 21.05
N ALA A 285 -3.95 19.07 19.75
CA ALA A 285 -3.40 19.93 18.70
C ALA A 285 -4.07 21.31 18.68
N LEU A 286 -5.40 21.41 18.87
CA LEU A 286 -6.12 22.67 19.00
C LEU A 286 -5.64 23.48 20.22
N GLU A 287 -5.43 22.82 21.37
CA GLU A 287 -4.90 23.47 22.58
C GLU A 287 -3.51 24.06 22.35
N LYS A 288 -2.64 23.32 21.67
CA LYS A 288 -1.32 23.83 21.25
C LYS A 288 -1.40 24.99 20.27
N ALA A 289 -2.47 25.06 19.45
CA ALA A 289 -2.74 26.17 18.56
C ALA A 289 -3.45 27.36 19.26
N GLY A 290 -3.64 27.30 20.58
CA GLY A 290 -4.20 28.40 21.41
C GLY A 290 -5.71 28.36 21.55
N VAL A 291 -6.40 27.31 21.15
CA VAL A 291 -7.85 27.13 21.32
C VAL A 291 -8.13 26.20 22.49
N ARG A 292 -8.86 26.65 23.48
CA ARG A 292 -9.29 25.83 24.61
C ARG A 292 -10.38 24.85 24.18
N VAL A 293 -10.17 23.55 24.40
CA VAL A 293 -11.21 22.51 24.22
C VAL A 293 -11.94 22.31 25.55
N THR A 294 -13.25 22.49 25.57
CA THR A 294 -14.08 22.36 26.78
C THR A 294 -14.69 20.96 26.89
N GLY A 295 -14.27 20.23 27.92
CA GLY A 295 -14.70 18.86 28.17
C GLY A 295 -14.00 17.85 27.24
N ALA A 296 -14.27 16.56 27.46
CA ALA A 296 -13.75 15.50 26.59
C ALA A 296 -14.48 15.49 25.24
N PRO A 297 -13.77 15.18 24.13
CA PRO A 297 -14.41 14.95 22.84
C PRO A 297 -15.48 13.86 22.90
N ARG A 298 -16.61 14.05 22.21
CA ARG A 298 -17.72 13.10 22.18
C ARG A 298 -18.13 12.81 20.76
N GLU A 299 -18.59 11.59 20.52
CA GLU A 299 -19.21 11.24 19.26
C GLU A 299 -20.52 12.02 19.05
N ALA A 300 -20.62 12.70 17.93
CA ALA A 300 -21.84 13.36 17.50
C ALA A 300 -21.73 13.69 16.00
N ARG A 301 -22.85 13.61 15.31
CA ARG A 301 -22.94 14.03 13.91
C ARG A 301 -22.67 15.52 13.78
N ALA A 302 -21.96 15.91 12.72
CA ALA A 302 -21.82 17.33 12.37
C ALA A 302 -23.20 17.95 12.09
N ALA A 303 -23.42 19.19 12.52
CA ALA A 303 -24.66 19.90 12.19
C ALA A 303 -24.78 20.09 10.67
N ASP A 304 -26.00 20.00 10.13
CA ASP A 304 -26.24 20.10 8.68
C ASP A 304 -25.73 21.43 8.09
N GLU A 305 -25.79 22.52 8.86
CA GLU A 305 -25.33 23.86 8.45
C GLU A 305 -23.88 24.16 8.91
N ALA A 306 -23.15 23.15 9.40
CA ALA A 306 -21.77 23.37 9.83
C ALA A 306 -20.87 23.68 8.64
N ARG A 307 -20.04 24.71 8.79
CA ARG A 307 -19.09 25.13 7.76
C ARG A 307 -17.77 24.40 7.92
N THR A 308 -17.27 23.77 6.87
CA THR A 308 -15.91 23.22 6.85
C THR A 308 -14.89 24.34 7.00
N VAL A 309 -14.01 24.23 7.99
CA VAL A 309 -12.95 25.20 8.31
C VAL A 309 -11.55 24.65 8.08
N ALA A 310 -11.39 23.32 8.07
CA ALA A 310 -10.14 22.67 7.69
C ALA A 310 -10.44 21.38 6.94
N THR A 311 -9.56 20.99 6.03
CA THR A 311 -9.67 19.76 5.25
C THR A 311 -8.32 19.11 5.05
N HIS A 312 -8.19 17.87 5.46
CA HIS A 312 -7.10 16.99 5.04
C HIS A 312 -7.60 16.05 3.93
N ARG A 313 -6.75 15.77 2.95
CA ARG A 313 -7.01 14.77 1.90
C ARG A 313 -5.94 13.70 1.95
N SER A 314 -6.36 12.44 1.91
CA SER A 314 -5.44 11.29 1.86
C SER A 314 -4.48 11.37 0.67
N ALA A 315 -3.51 10.48 0.62
CA ALA A 315 -2.81 10.14 -0.61
C ALA A 315 -3.84 9.74 -1.71
N PRO A 316 -3.48 9.81 -3.01
CA PRO A 316 -4.35 9.31 -4.08
C PRO A 316 -4.71 7.84 -3.86
N LEU A 317 -5.88 7.43 -4.34
CA LEU A 317 -6.36 6.05 -4.22
C LEU A 317 -5.35 5.04 -4.79
N ALA A 318 -4.65 5.40 -5.87
CA ALA A 318 -3.57 4.58 -6.41
C ALA A 318 -2.50 4.26 -5.37
N ALA A 319 -2.04 5.24 -4.59
CA ALA A 319 -1.04 5.02 -3.55
C ALA A 319 -1.58 4.17 -2.37
N LEU A 320 -2.86 4.35 -2.01
CA LEU A 320 -3.51 3.51 -1.01
C LEU A 320 -3.64 2.06 -1.48
N VAL A 321 -4.01 1.84 -2.75
CA VAL A 321 -4.09 0.51 -3.38
C VAL A 321 -2.70 -0.13 -3.45
N GLU A 322 -1.68 0.62 -3.87
CA GLU A 322 -0.30 0.12 -3.90
C GLU A 322 0.14 -0.33 -2.50
N ARG A 323 -0.04 0.49 -1.47
CA ARG A 323 0.29 0.12 -0.09
C ARG A 323 -0.49 -1.10 0.38
N THR A 324 -1.80 -1.17 0.05
CA THR A 324 -2.67 -2.31 0.37
C THR A 324 -2.15 -3.62 -0.22
N LEU A 325 -1.75 -3.61 -1.48
CA LEU A 325 -1.31 -4.82 -2.17
C LEU A 325 0.12 -5.21 -1.79
N THR A 326 1.04 -4.23 -1.74
CA THR A 326 2.46 -4.48 -1.41
C THR A 326 2.64 -4.99 0.01
N ASN A 327 1.99 -4.37 1.00
CA ASN A 327 2.16 -4.72 2.41
C ASN A 327 1.03 -5.60 2.97
N SER A 328 0.05 -5.95 2.14
CA SER A 328 -1.13 -6.70 2.57
C SER A 328 -1.95 -6.00 3.67
N ASP A 329 -2.07 -4.67 3.58
CA ASP A 329 -2.69 -3.83 4.59
C ASP A 329 -4.21 -4.09 4.69
N ASN A 330 -4.68 -4.49 5.89
CA ASN A 330 -6.06 -4.86 6.10
C ASN A 330 -6.96 -3.65 6.39
N ASP A 331 -6.45 -2.68 7.14
CA ASP A 331 -7.20 -1.47 7.51
C ASP A 331 -7.50 -0.64 6.25
N ILE A 332 -6.52 -0.48 5.35
CA ILE A 332 -6.74 0.20 4.08
C ILE A 332 -7.68 -0.62 3.18
N ALA A 333 -7.55 -1.94 3.13
CA ALA A 333 -8.45 -2.79 2.33
C ALA A 333 -9.92 -2.65 2.75
N GLU A 334 -10.20 -2.64 4.05
CA GLU A 334 -11.55 -2.39 4.56
C GLU A 334 -12.05 -0.98 4.23
N ALA A 335 -11.17 0.03 4.31
CA ALA A 335 -11.52 1.38 3.90
C ALA A 335 -11.86 1.45 2.40
N LEU A 336 -11.07 0.82 1.53
CA LEU A 336 -11.34 0.74 0.09
C LEU A 336 -12.70 0.11 -0.21
N ALA A 337 -13.04 -0.99 0.47
CA ALA A 337 -14.33 -1.65 0.34
C ALA A 337 -15.49 -0.74 0.78
N ARG A 338 -15.32 0.00 1.90
CA ARG A 338 -16.31 0.99 2.38
C ARG A 338 -16.45 2.19 1.43
N GLN A 339 -15.33 2.72 0.90
CA GLN A 339 -15.37 3.82 -0.08
C GLN A 339 -16.06 3.38 -1.38
N THR A 340 -15.85 2.14 -1.81
CA THR A 340 -16.58 1.54 -2.94
C THR A 340 -18.08 1.52 -2.67
N ALA A 341 -18.51 1.10 -1.47
CA ALA A 341 -19.92 1.10 -1.06
C ALA A 341 -20.51 2.51 -1.13
N ILE A 342 -19.84 3.50 -0.53
CA ILE A 342 -20.29 4.89 -0.53
C ILE A 342 -20.47 5.41 -1.96
N ALA A 343 -19.50 5.20 -2.84
CA ALA A 343 -19.56 5.67 -4.21
C ALA A 343 -20.65 4.98 -5.05
N LYS A 344 -21.08 3.78 -4.63
CA LYS A 344 -22.19 3.03 -5.27
C LYS A 344 -23.56 3.30 -4.62
N GLY A 345 -23.64 4.20 -3.62
CA GLY A 345 -24.88 4.48 -2.89
C GLY A 345 -25.33 3.35 -1.96
N GLU A 346 -24.42 2.42 -1.63
CA GLU A 346 -24.66 1.35 -0.68
C GLU A 346 -24.25 1.79 0.74
N SER A 347 -24.80 1.12 1.75
CA SER A 347 -24.37 1.36 3.13
C SER A 347 -22.88 1.03 3.29
N ALA A 348 -22.11 1.89 3.95
CA ALA A 348 -20.69 1.67 4.20
C ALA A 348 -20.47 0.69 5.37
N SER A 349 -21.00 -0.52 5.23
CA SER A 349 -20.93 -1.66 6.14
C SER A 349 -20.28 -2.85 5.43
N PHE A 350 -19.96 -3.93 6.15
CA PHE A 350 -19.47 -5.18 5.52
C PHE A 350 -20.46 -5.68 4.45
N ALA A 351 -21.75 -5.68 4.76
CA ALA A 351 -22.77 -6.15 3.83
C ALA A 351 -22.92 -5.24 2.60
N GLY A 352 -22.88 -3.91 2.78
CA GLY A 352 -22.97 -2.97 1.66
C GLY A 352 -21.72 -2.98 0.79
N ALA A 353 -20.53 -3.09 1.39
CA ALA A 353 -19.28 -3.25 0.70
C ALA A 353 -19.26 -4.52 -0.17
N ARG A 354 -19.75 -5.66 0.37
CA ARG A 354 -19.93 -6.89 -0.40
C ARG A 354 -20.78 -6.68 -1.64
N ARG A 355 -21.97 -6.04 -1.50
CA ARG A 355 -22.84 -5.77 -2.64
C ARG A 355 -22.15 -4.86 -3.67
N ALA A 356 -21.53 -3.80 -3.21
CA ALA A 356 -20.87 -2.84 -4.07
C ALA A 356 -19.72 -3.46 -4.87
N VAL A 357 -18.83 -4.20 -4.22
CA VAL A 357 -17.72 -4.92 -4.84
C VAL A 357 -18.27 -5.95 -5.84
N THR A 358 -19.20 -6.82 -5.42
CA THR A 358 -19.78 -7.85 -6.30
C THR A 358 -20.40 -7.23 -7.55
N ASN A 359 -21.18 -6.16 -7.40
CA ASN A 359 -21.86 -5.51 -8.51
C ASN A 359 -20.87 -4.82 -9.47
N GLU A 360 -19.82 -4.20 -8.94
CA GLU A 360 -18.80 -3.58 -9.78
C GLU A 360 -17.99 -4.63 -10.56
N LEU A 361 -17.64 -5.75 -9.93
CA LEU A 361 -16.95 -6.85 -10.62
C LEU A 361 -17.82 -7.48 -11.72
N LYS A 362 -19.14 -7.63 -11.50
CA LYS A 362 -20.09 -8.04 -12.56
C LYS A 362 -20.07 -7.06 -13.74
N LYS A 363 -20.05 -5.75 -13.47
CA LYS A 363 -19.97 -4.70 -14.50
C LYS A 363 -18.66 -4.79 -15.30
N LEU A 364 -17.56 -5.17 -14.65
CA LEU A 364 -16.28 -5.43 -15.29
C LEU A 364 -16.26 -6.73 -16.10
N LYS A 365 -17.34 -7.50 -16.12
CA LYS A 365 -17.51 -8.75 -16.84
C LYS A 365 -16.46 -9.81 -16.45
N VAL A 366 -16.11 -9.89 -15.17
CA VAL A 366 -15.28 -10.98 -14.63
C VAL A 366 -16.16 -12.08 -14.04
N PRO A 367 -15.68 -13.35 -13.98
CA PRO A 367 -16.48 -14.50 -13.54
C PRO A 367 -16.68 -14.51 -12.02
N VAL A 368 -17.72 -13.86 -11.52
CA VAL A 368 -18.04 -13.77 -10.07
C VAL A 368 -18.90 -14.94 -9.56
N ALA A 369 -19.19 -15.92 -10.39
CA ALA A 369 -19.97 -17.08 -9.94
C ALA A 369 -19.26 -17.81 -8.81
N GLY A 370 -20.00 -18.11 -7.72
CA GLY A 370 -19.44 -18.74 -6.52
C GLY A 370 -18.59 -17.81 -5.62
N ALA A 371 -18.34 -16.57 -6.02
CA ALA A 371 -17.63 -15.63 -5.19
C ALA A 371 -18.51 -15.07 -4.05
N HIS A 372 -17.92 -14.92 -2.88
CA HIS A 372 -18.50 -14.28 -1.72
C HIS A 372 -17.46 -13.43 -1.02
N PHE A 373 -17.72 -12.14 -0.90
CA PHE A 373 -16.82 -11.16 -0.26
C PHE A 373 -17.37 -10.83 1.13
N ALA A 374 -16.96 -11.56 2.15
CA ALA A 374 -17.41 -11.34 3.53
C ALA A 374 -16.83 -10.03 4.06
N ASP A 375 -15.58 -9.74 3.70
CA ASP A 375 -14.87 -8.51 4.01
C ASP A 375 -14.10 -7.96 2.78
N GLY A 376 -13.33 -6.88 2.98
CA GLY A 376 -12.45 -6.32 1.95
C GLY A 376 -11.01 -6.81 2.05
N SER A 377 -10.63 -7.39 3.18
CA SER A 377 -9.24 -7.70 3.56
C SER A 377 -8.86 -9.17 3.36
N GLY A 378 -9.82 -10.08 3.42
CA GLY A 378 -9.60 -11.52 3.36
C GLY A 378 -9.24 -12.15 4.71
N LEU A 379 -9.50 -11.45 5.81
CA LEU A 379 -9.38 -11.99 7.15
C LEU A 379 -10.55 -12.89 7.51
N ASP A 380 -11.73 -12.63 6.94
CA ASP A 380 -12.93 -13.44 7.16
C ASP A 380 -12.82 -14.76 6.39
N ARG A 381 -12.86 -15.86 7.14
CA ARG A 381 -12.79 -17.21 6.54
C ARG A 381 -14.02 -17.58 5.69
N ALA A 382 -15.08 -16.78 5.74
CA ALA A 382 -16.26 -16.93 4.89
C ALA A 382 -16.07 -16.40 3.46
N ASP A 383 -14.99 -15.65 3.21
CA ASP A 383 -14.65 -15.25 1.83
C ASP A 383 -14.49 -16.47 0.92
N ARG A 384 -15.01 -16.34 -0.29
CA ARG A 384 -14.85 -17.32 -1.37
C ARG A 384 -14.54 -16.61 -2.66
N VAL A 385 -13.47 -17.07 -3.32
CA VAL A 385 -13.14 -16.66 -4.69
C VAL A 385 -12.68 -17.87 -5.49
N THR A 386 -12.74 -17.76 -6.81
CA THR A 386 -12.20 -18.78 -7.70
C THR A 386 -10.85 -18.33 -8.27
N PRO A 387 -9.92 -19.23 -8.60
CA PRO A 387 -8.71 -18.89 -9.35
C PRO A 387 -9.02 -18.13 -10.63
N ALA A 388 -10.06 -18.55 -11.36
CA ALA A 388 -10.49 -17.90 -12.60
C ALA A 388 -10.94 -16.44 -12.39
N LEU A 389 -11.55 -16.11 -11.25
CA LEU A 389 -11.89 -14.73 -10.90
C LEU A 389 -10.62 -13.89 -10.71
N LEU A 390 -9.64 -14.41 -9.96
CA LEU A 390 -8.40 -13.67 -9.67
C LEU A 390 -7.59 -13.41 -10.93
N THR A 391 -7.43 -14.44 -11.80
CA THR A 391 -6.72 -14.26 -13.08
C THR A 391 -7.45 -13.30 -14.02
N ALA A 392 -8.78 -13.37 -14.08
CA ALA A 392 -9.57 -12.42 -14.88
C ALA A 392 -9.44 -10.98 -14.37
N LEU A 393 -9.37 -10.75 -13.06
CA LEU A 393 -9.13 -9.42 -12.49
C LEU A 393 -7.75 -8.87 -12.88
N LEU A 394 -6.72 -9.72 -12.82
CA LEU A 394 -5.36 -9.35 -13.22
C LEU A 394 -5.29 -9.04 -14.72
N ALA A 395 -5.98 -9.81 -15.57
CA ALA A 395 -6.09 -9.51 -16.99
C ALA A 395 -6.81 -8.19 -17.25
N ARG A 396 -7.88 -7.88 -16.48
CA ARG A 396 -8.56 -6.57 -16.58
C ARG A 396 -7.65 -5.41 -16.16
N ALA A 397 -6.77 -5.65 -15.20
CA ALA A 397 -5.78 -4.65 -14.78
C ALA A 397 -4.63 -4.48 -15.79
N ALA A 398 -4.36 -5.51 -16.60
CA ALA A 398 -3.39 -5.48 -17.69
C ALA A 398 -3.94 -4.83 -18.97
N ASP A 399 -5.27 -4.71 -19.10
CA ASP A 399 -5.97 -4.17 -20.27
C ASP A 399 -5.49 -2.73 -20.55
N PRO A 400 -4.88 -2.43 -21.73
CA PRO A 400 -4.40 -1.10 -22.08
C PRO A 400 -5.54 -0.07 -22.15
N ASP A 401 -6.77 -0.49 -22.44
CA ASP A 401 -7.94 0.39 -22.49
C ASP A 401 -8.46 0.77 -21.09
N ARG A 402 -7.84 0.23 -20.03
CA ARG A 402 -8.21 0.46 -18.63
C ARG A 402 -7.02 0.93 -17.78
N PRO A 403 -6.33 2.01 -18.16
CA PRO A 403 -5.11 2.46 -17.48
C PRO A 403 -5.34 2.78 -15.99
N GLY A 404 -6.56 3.15 -15.60
CA GLY A 404 -6.94 3.40 -14.21
C GLY A 404 -6.86 2.17 -13.29
N LEU A 405 -6.86 0.95 -13.85
CA LEU A 405 -6.71 -0.30 -13.09
C LEU A 405 -5.26 -0.77 -12.95
N ARG A 406 -4.33 -0.18 -13.70
CA ARG A 406 -2.93 -0.63 -13.75
C ARG A 406 -2.25 -0.70 -12.38
N THR A 407 -2.67 0.14 -11.44
CA THR A 407 -2.16 0.13 -10.06
C THR A 407 -2.37 -1.22 -9.36
N VAL A 408 -3.37 -2.01 -9.78
CA VAL A 408 -3.53 -3.38 -9.27
C VAL A 408 -2.28 -4.22 -9.56
N LEU A 409 -1.69 -4.08 -10.75
CA LEU A 409 -0.48 -4.81 -11.12
C LEU A 409 0.79 -4.21 -10.51
N THR A 410 0.92 -2.87 -10.56
CA THR A 410 2.14 -2.20 -10.04
C THR A 410 2.25 -2.26 -8.53
N GLY A 411 1.13 -2.37 -7.82
CA GLY A 411 1.08 -2.53 -6.37
C GLY A 411 1.37 -3.95 -5.87
N LEU A 412 1.43 -4.96 -6.75
CA LEU A 412 1.79 -6.32 -6.33
C LEU A 412 3.24 -6.37 -5.86
N PRO A 413 3.55 -7.08 -4.76
CA PRO A 413 4.91 -7.40 -4.35
C PRO A 413 5.73 -8.02 -5.48
N ILE A 414 7.02 -7.71 -5.51
CA ILE A 414 7.98 -8.29 -6.46
C ILE A 414 8.78 -9.37 -5.74
N ALA A 415 8.84 -10.56 -6.31
CA ALA A 415 9.61 -11.68 -5.80
C ALA A 415 11.08 -11.28 -5.52
N GLY A 416 11.54 -11.51 -4.29
CA GLY A 416 12.88 -11.18 -3.82
C GLY A 416 13.18 -9.70 -3.58
N PHE A 417 12.21 -8.76 -3.79
CA PHE A 417 12.50 -7.32 -3.70
C PHE A 417 11.55 -6.51 -2.83
N SER A 418 10.26 -6.78 -2.82
CA SER A 418 9.34 -5.87 -2.15
C SER A 418 8.18 -6.55 -1.43
N GLY A 419 7.67 -5.85 -0.39
CA GLY A 419 6.46 -6.24 0.32
C GLY A 419 6.52 -7.65 0.90
N THR A 420 5.41 -8.37 0.81
CA THR A 420 5.29 -9.73 1.36
C THR A 420 6.06 -10.81 0.57
N LEU A 421 6.69 -10.48 -0.54
CA LEU A 421 7.57 -11.35 -1.31
C LEU A 421 9.05 -10.98 -1.20
N GLY A 422 9.41 -9.94 -0.40
CA GLY A 422 10.78 -9.45 -0.30
C GLY A 422 11.78 -10.51 0.17
N ASP A 423 11.38 -11.34 1.11
CA ASP A 423 12.24 -12.34 1.74
C ASP A 423 11.90 -13.78 1.30
N ARG A 424 11.04 -13.98 0.28
CA ARG A 424 10.55 -15.32 -0.11
C ARG A 424 11.40 -16.00 -1.17
N TYR A 425 11.98 -15.26 -2.10
CA TYR A 425 12.79 -15.83 -3.20
C TYR A 425 14.28 -15.62 -2.93
N ALA A 426 15.09 -16.65 -3.20
CA ALA A 426 16.54 -16.50 -3.18
C ALA A 426 16.98 -15.55 -4.31
N PRO A 427 18.10 -14.82 -4.16
CA PRO A 427 18.57 -13.88 -5.18
C PRO A 427 18.82 -14.50 -6.56
N ASP A 428 19.17 -15.78 -6.61
CA ASP A 428 19.45 -16.57 -7.79
C ASP A 428 18.29 -17.46 -8.26
N ALA A 429 17.13 -17.39 -7.60
CA ALA A 429 15.95 -18.13 -8.03
C ALA A 429 15.38 -17.57 -9.34
N GLU A 430 14.99 -18.44 -10.28
CA GLU A 430 14.49 -18.05 -11.61
C GLU A 430 13.26 -17.12 -11.58
N GLY A 431 12.45 -17.18 -10.51
CA GLY A 431 11.29 -16.30 -10.32
C GLY A 431 11.61 -14.91 -9.79
N THR A 432 12.84 -14.68 -9.27
CA THR A 432 13.24 -13.44 -8.62
C THR A 432 13.20 -12.26 -9.59
N GLY A 433 12.50 -11.19 -9.20
CA GLY A 433 12.31 -9.99 -10.03
C GLY A 433 11.29 -10.12 -11.17
N LEU A 434 10.94 -11.34 -11.58
CA LEU A 434 10.00 -11.60 -12.68
C LEU A 434 8.55 -11.69 -12.21
N ILE A 435 8.32 -12.29 -11.04
CA ILE A 435 7.00 -12.54 -10.49
C ILE A 435 6.55 -11.32 -9.69
N ARG A 436 5.32 -10.86 -9.96
CA ARG A 436 4.61 -9.89 -9.16
C ARG A 436 3.33 -10.54 -8.64
N ALA A 437 3.21 -10.72 -7.33
CA ALA A 437 2.06 -11.46 -6.81
C ALA A 437 1.61 -10.99 -5.42
N LYS A 438 0.30 -11.08 -5.19
CA LYS A 438 -0.32 -10.94 -3.87
C LYS A 438 -0.28 -12.28 -3.16
N THR A 439 0.22 -12.28 -1.95
CA THR A 439 0.20 -13.41 -1.04
C THR A 439 -1.09 -13.44 -0.23
N GLY A 440 -1.53 -14.62 0.16
CA GLY A 440 -2.62 -14.79 1.11
C GLY A 440 -2.31 -15.91 2.10
N THR A 441 -2.43 -15.63 3.39
CA THR A 441 -2.14 -16.60 4.45
C THR A 441 -3.15 -16.47 5.58
N LEU A 442 -3.83 -17.57 5.91
CA LEU A 442 -4.56 -17.80 7.14
C LEU A 442 -4.20 -19.20 7.64
N PHE A 443 -4.51 -19.52 8.88
CA PHE A 443 -4.28 -20.87 9.37
C PHE A 443 -4.90 -21.93 8.45
N GLY A 444 -4.09 -22.81 7.90
CA GLY A 444 -4.51 -23.86 6.96
C GLY A 444 -4.95 -23.37 5.56
N VAL A 445 -4.70 -22.11 5.21
CA VAL A 445 -5.02 -21.53 3.90
C VAL A 445 -3.84 -20.72 3.41
N ASN A 446 -3.36 -21.03 2.20
CA ASN A 446 -2.28 -20.29 1.56
C ASN A 446 -2.66 -20.01 0.08
N SER A 447 -2.31 -18.85 -0.41
CA SER A 447 -2.62 -18.47 -1.78
C SER A 447 -1.56 -17.53 -2.35
N LEU A 448 -1.41 -17.58 -3.67
CA LEU A 448 -0.56 -16.69 -4.43
C LEU A 448 -1.26 -16.36 -5.75
N ALA A 449 -1.48 -15.10 -6.05
CA ALA A 449 -2.11 -14.66 -7.30
C ALA A 449 -1.39 -13.44 -7.85
N GLY A 450 -1.03 -13.48 -9.12
CA GLY A 450 -0.22 -12.42 -9.69
C GLY A 450 0.02 -12.55 -11.18
N THR A 451 1.07 -11.88 -11.63
CA THR A 451 1.50 -11.89 -13.03
C THR A 451 2.97 -12.22 -13.14
N VAL A 452 3.33 -12.77 -14.27
CA VAL A 452 4.71 -13.05 -14.65
C VAL A 452 4.87 -12.84 -16.16
N VAL A 453 6.06 -12.41 -16.57
CA VAL A 453 6.43 -12.39 -17.99
C VAL A 453 7.16 -13.69 -18.28
N ASP A 454 6.65 -14.45 -19.24
CA ASP A 454 7.27 -15.71 -19.69
C ASP A 454 8.50 -15.45 -20.59
N ARG A 455 9.18 -16.52 -20.97
CA ARG A 455 10.39 -16.44 -21.83
C ARG A 455 10.13 -15.87 -23.22
N GLN A 456 8.88 -15.88 -23.70
CA GLN A 456 8.47 -15.25 -24.96
C GLN A 456 8.06 -13.78 -24.80
N GLY A 457 8.13 -13.23 -23.58
CA GLY A 457 7.74 -11.84 -23.31
C GLY A 457 6.23 -11.63 -23.15
N ARG A 458 5.42 -12.71 -23.04
CA ARG A 458 3.98 -12.61 -22.79
C ARG A 458 3.71 -12.37 -21.30
N LEU A 459 2.73 -11.53 -21.01
CA LEU A 459 2.28 -11.34 -19.63
C LEU A 459 1.20 -12.38 -19.32
N LEU A 460 1.51 -13.28 -18.42
CA LEU A 460 0.60 -14.30 -17.91
C LEU A 460 0.05 -13.90 -16.55
N ALA A 461 -1.22 -14.17 -16.28
CA ALA A 461 -1.81 -14.07 -14.96
C ALA A 461 -2.02 -15.47 -14.39
N PHE A 462 -1.67 -15.64 -13.11
CA PHE A 462 -1.83 -16.89 -12.39
C PHE A 462 -2.53 -16.70 -11.06
N ALA A 463 -3.20 -17.74 -10.57
CA ALA A 463 -3.76 -17.81 -9.23
C ALA A 463 -3.69 -19.25 -8.71
N PHE A 464 -3.06 -19.45 -7.57
CA PHE A 464 -2.95 -20.72 -6.86
C PHE A 464 -3.55 -20.54 -5.47
N LEU A 465 -4.56 -21.35 -5.15
CA LEU A 465 -5.22 -21.39 -3.86
C LEU A 465 -5.07 -22.78 -3.26
N ALA A 466 -4.56 -22.84 -2.04
CA ALA A 466 -4.30 -24.08 -1.32
C ALA A 466 -4.98 -24.06 0.05
N SER A 467 -5.49 -25.20 0.47
CA SER A 467 -6.20 -25.35 1.73
C SER A 467 -5.93 -26.74 2.33
N GLY A 468 -5.81 -26.81 3.66
CA GLY A 468 -5.44 -28.03 4.38
C GLY A 468 -3.94 -28.16 4.65
N SER A 469 -3.13 -27.17 4.21
CA SER A 469 -1.71 -27.10 4.55
C SER A 469 -1.51 -26.92 6.07
N LEU A 470 -0.50 -27.58 6.64
CA LEU A 470 -0.24 -27.51 8.08
C LEU A 470 0.31 -26.14 8.48
N THR A 471 1.24 -25.59 7.70
CA THR A 471 1.89 -24.31 7.98
C THR A 471 2.15 -23.51 6.69
N ALA A 472 2.25 -22.18 6.82
CA ALA A 472 2.69 -21.32 5.73
C ALA A 472 4.12 -21.66 5.27
N ARG A 473 4.98 -22.06 6.19
CA ARG A 473 6.38 -22.43 5.92
C ARG A 473 6.50 -23.60 4.94
N GLU A 474 5.53 -24.51 4.92
CA GLU A 474 5.50 -25.63 3.97
C GLU A 474 4.86 -25.22 2.64
N ALA A 475 3.78 -24.46 2.70
CA ALA A 475 3.00 -24.08 1.52
C ALA A 475 3.66 -22.99 0.66
N GLU A 476 4.36 -22.02 1.27
CA GLU A 476 4.94 -20.90 0.55
C GLU A 476 5.99 -21.31 -0.49
N PRO A 477 6.97 -22.20 -0.19
CA PRO A 477 7.92 -22.66 -1.21
C PRO A 477 7.25 -23.40 -2.36
N ALA A 478 6.20 -24.19 -2.08
CA ALA A 478 5.47 -24.90 -3.13
C ALA A 478 4.69 -23.95 -4.05
N LEU A 479 4.07 -22.89 -3.49
CA LEU A 479 3.42 -21.82 -4.27
C LEU A 479 4.43 -21.02 -5.09
N ASP A 480 5.63 -20.77 -4.55
CA ASP A 480 6.71 -20.07 -5.25
C ASP A 480 7.27 -20.92 -6.41
N ALA A 481 7.38 -22.23 -6.21
CA ALA A 481 7.77 -23.15 -7.27
C ALA A 481 6.74 -23.17 -8.41
N LEU A 482 5.44 -23.19 -8.10
CA LEU A 482 4.38 -23.11 -9.10
C LEU A 482 4.47 -21.80 -9.93
N ALA A 483 4.64 -20.65 -9.26
CA ALA A 483 4.75 -19.37 -9.94
C ALA A 483 6.02 -19.27 -10.79
N THR A 484 7.15 -19.82 -10.31
CA THR A 484 8.42 -19.91 -11.04
C THR A 484 8.28 -20.82 -12.28
N ALA A 485 7.57 -21.95 -12.16
CA ALA A 485 7.32 -22.83 -13.27
C ALA A 485 6.52 -22.12 -14.40
N VAL A 486 5.55 -21.26 -14.05
CA VAL A 486 4.84 -20.45 -15.05
C VAL A 486 5.79 -19.47 -15.76
N ALA A 487 6.78 -18.88 -15.05
CA ALA A 487 7.80 -18.01 -15.65
C ALA A 487 8.71 -18.76 -16.63
N GLY A 488 9.05 -20.01 -16.31
CA GLY A 488 9.97 -20.83 -17.09
C GLY A 488 9.36 -21.49 -18.33
N THR A 489 8.04 -21.49 -18.49
CA THR A 489 7.36 -22.11 -19.62
C THR A 489 7.53 -21.31 -20.89
N GLY A 490 8.10 -21.91 -21.91
CA GLY A 490 8.30 -21.26 -23.22
C GLY A 490 9.69 -21.51 -23.82
N GLY A 491 10.25 -22.69 -23.61
CA GLY A 491 11.44 -23.20 -24.30
C GLY A 491 11.07 -24.15 -25.40
#